data_45755332cda249cd711739562b034f5d
#
_entry.id   45755332cda249cd711739562b034f5d
#
_cell.length_a   1.000
_cell.length_b   1.000
_cell.length_c   1.000
_cell.angle_alpha   90.00
_cell.angle_beta   90.00
_cell.angle_gamma   90.00
#
_symmetry.space_group_name_H-M   'P 1'
#
loop_
_entity.id
_entity.type
_entity.pdbx_description
1 polymer ?
#
loop_
_entity_poly.entity_id
_entity_poly.type
_entity_poly.pdbx_seq_one_letter_code
_entity_poly.pdbx_strand_id
1 'polypeptide(L)'
;MSVLADLRDAGVIATLRAPSTEAALGAVEALIAGGIRAVEVTYTTPNVPEVLRALKDRHGDEVLLGAGTLLDVRQAAEAADAGAEYLVSPGLDDELVAAMQATGRVTMGGAMTPTEVMRARRLGVDVVKLFPGSLGGPAHLKALRAPLPDLAYMPTGGVSAENLHEWFAAGAIAVGAGGELCPGAALAEGRYDDIRERAERFAAALAACRTAA
;
A
#
# COMPACT_ATOMS: atom_id res chain seq x y z
N MET A 1 -9.40 0.32 17.06
CA MET A 1 -8.11 0.94 16.68
C MET A 1 -8.35 1.78 15.43
N SER A 2 -7.48 2.71 15.06
CA SER A 2 -7.68 3.50 13.83
C SER A 2 -7.03 2.77 12.64
N VAL A 3 -7.59 2.92 11.44
CA VAL A 3 -7.03 2.35 10.19
C VAL A 3 -5.53 2.67 10.02
N LEU A 4 -5.10 3.86 10.43
CA LEU A 4 -3.68 4.23 10.39
C LEU A 4 -2.82 3.39 11.37
N ALA A 5 -3.35 3.02 12.53
CA ALA A 5 -2.68 2.12 13.46
C ALA A 5 -2.64 0.70 12.89
N ASP A 6 -3.75 0.25 12.29
CA ASP A 6 -3.82 -1.08 11.67
C ASP A 6 -2.85 -1.21 10.48
N LEU A 7 -2.65 -0.14 9.70
CA LEU A 7 -1.62 -0.07 8.65
C LEU A 7 -0.19 -0.17 9.19
N ARG A 8 0.09 0.49 10.34
CA ARG A 8 1.38 0.35 11.03
C ARG A 8 1.61 -1.07 11.52
N ASP A 9 0.56 -1.66 12.08
CA ASP A 9 0.62 -3.04 12.57
C ASP A 9 0.73 -4.06 11.42
N ALA A 10 0.10 -3.83 10.29
CA ALA A 10 0.28 -4.64 9.10
C ALA A 10 1.71 -4.57 8.56
N GLY A 11 2.34 -3.39 8.58
CA GLY A 11 3.74 -3.15 8.21
C GLY A 11 4.05 -3.36 6.73
N VAL A 12 3.44 -4.34 6.07
CA VAL A 12 3.57 -4.61 4.63
C VAL A 12 2.20 -4.52 3.98
N ILE A 13 2.10 -3.70 2.94
CA ILE A 13 0.91 -3.53 2.10
C ILE A 13 1.21 -4.14 0.73
N ALA A 14 0.49 -5.18 0.36
CA ALA A 14 0.60 -5.75 -0.98
C ALA A 14 -0.02 -4.81 -2.01
N THR A 15 0.77 -4.25 -2.92
CA THR A 15 0.28 -3.43 -4.03
C THR A 15 -0.08 -4.34 -5.20
N LEU A 16 -1.36 -4.67 -5.33
CA LEU A 16 -1.89 -5.68 -6.26
C LEU A 16 -2.33 -5.06 -7.59
N ARG A 17 -1.74 -5.56 -8.68
CA ARG A 17 -2.08 -5.25 -10.08
C ARG A 17 -2.50 -6.53 -10.78
N ALA A 18 -3.73 -6.98 -10.56
CA ALA A 18 -4.22 -8.23 -11.11
C ALA A 18 -4.78 -8.04 -12.54
N PRO A 19 -4.66 -9.04 -13.43
CA PRO A 19 -5.21 -8.97 -14.77
C PRO A 19 -6.73 -9.17 -14.82
N SER A 20 -7.34 -9.68 -13.75
CA SER A 20 -8.78 -9.93 -13.65
C SER A 20 -9.25 -9.91 -12.19
N THR A 21 -10.56 -9.83 -11.98
CA THR A 21 -11.19 -9.99 -10.65
C THR A 21 -10.82 -11.34 -10.02
N GLU A 22 -10.91 -12.42 -10.78
CA GLU A 22 -10.58 -13.77 -10.30
C GLU A 22 -9.12 -13.88 -9.83
N ALA A 23 -8.18 -13.33 -10.63
CA ALA A 23 -6.77 -13.31 -10.25
C ALA A 23 -6.53 -12.46 -8.98
N ALA A 24 -7.28 -11.36 -8.80
CA ALA A 24 -7.19 -10.55 -7.59
C ALA A 24 -7.67 -11.33 -6.36
N LEU A 25 -8.80 -12.03 -6.46
CA LEU A 25 -9.34 -12.84 -5.35
C LEU A 25 -8.37 -13.95 -4.95
N GLY A 26 -7.88 -14.74 -5.91
CA GLY A 26 -6.92 -15.82 -5.64
C GLY A 26 -5.59 -15.32 -5.05
N ALA A 27 -5.11 -14.16 -5.54
CA ALA A 27 -3.91 -13.54 -4.99
C ALA A 27 -4.09 -13.10 -3.53
N VAL A 28 -5.23 -12.49 -3.19
CA VAL A 28 -5.50 -12.04 -1.81
C VAL A 28 -5.63 -13.22 -0.86
N GLU A 29 -6.26 -14.32 -1.26
CA GLU A 29 -6.29 -15.57 -0.48
C GLU A 29 -4.87 -16.08 -0.18
N ALA A 30 -4.00 -16.08 -1.19
CA ALA A 30 -2.60 -16.49 -1.02
C ALA A 30 -1.80 -15.54 -0.11
N LEU A 31 -2.04 -14.23 -0.23
CA LEU A 31 -1.42 -13.21 0.64
C LEU A 31 -1.83 -13.40 2.10
N ILE A 32 -3.13 -13.59 2.37
CA ILE A 32 -3.65 -13.85 3.73
C ILE A 32 -3.05 -15.13 4.30
N ALA A 33 -3.05 -16.22 3.52
CA ALA A 33 -2.45 -17.48 3.91
C ALA A 33 -0.96 -17.37 4.23
N GLY A 34 -0.22 -16.48 3.54
CA GLY A 34 1.18 -16.17 3.79
C GLY A 34 1.43 -15.12 4.87
N GLY A 35 0.37 -14.63 5.55
CA GLY A 35 0.48 -13.72 6.69
C GLY A 35 0.47 -12.22 6.35
N ILE A 36 0.17 -11.83 5.12
CA ILE A 36 -0.01 -10.42 4.71
C ILE A 36 -1.48 -10.04 4.87
N ARG A 37 -1.73 -8.98 5.65
CA ARG A 37 -3.08 -8.56 6.04
C ARG A 37 -3.48 -7.16 5.57
N ALA A 38 -2.69 -6.51 4.72
CA ALA A 38 -3.06 -5.25 4.08
C ALA A 38 -2.83 -5.33 2.57
N VAL A 39 -3.84 -4.95 1.80
CA VAL A 39 -3.82 -5.04 0.33
C VAL A 39 -4.34 -3.75 -0.28
N GLU A 40 -3.54 -3.15 -1.15
CA GLU A 40 -3.89 -2.04 -2.04
C GLU A 40 -4.28 -2.61 -3.40
N VAL A 41 -5.57 -2.68 -3.73
CA VAL A 41 -6.03 -3.02 -5.08
C VAL A 41 -5.91 -1.79 -5.97
N THR A 42 -5.04 -1.85 -6.98
CA THR A 42 -4.79 -0.68 -7.84
C THR A 42 -5.81 -0.56 -8.96
N TYR A 43 -6.17 0.67 -9.35
CA TYR A 43 -7.06 0.97 -10.49
C TYR A 43 -6.51 0.57 -11.87
N THR A 44 -5.34 -0.06 -11.91
CA THR A 44 -4.85 -0.80 -13.09
C THR A 44 -5.40 -2.23 -13.16
N THR A 45 -6.05 -2.71 -12.09
CA THR A 45 -6.85 -3.94 -12.09
C THR A 45 -8.23 -3.63 -12.65
N PRO A 46 -8.82 -4.47 -13.53
CA PRO A 46 -10.19 -4.27 -13.99
C PRO A 46 -11.20 -4.34 -12.84
N ASN A 47 -12.25 -3.53 -12.90
CA ASN A 47 -13.42 -3.59 -12.00
C ASN A 47 -13.07 -3.50 -10.50
N VAL A 48 -12.17 -2.57 -10.11
CA VAL A 48 -11.73 -2.41 -8.72
C VAL A 48 -12.87 -2.37 -7.70
N PRO A 49 -13.98 -1.63 -7.90
CA PRO A 49 -15.08 -1.62 -6.93
C PRO A 49 -15.73 -3.01 -6.73
N GLU A 50 -15.82 -3.82 -7.77
CA GLU A 50 -16.35 -5.20 -7.67
C GLU A 50 -15.36 -6.11 -6.92
N VAL A 51 -14.07 -5.97 -7.20
CA VAL A 51 -13.00 -6.69 -6.49
C VAL A 51 -13.04 -6.37 -5.00
N LEU A 52 -13.12 -5.09 -4.64
CA LEU A 52 -13.16 -4.66 -3.23
C LEU A 52 -14.38 -5.22 -2.49
N ARG A 53 -15.59 -5.14 -3.09
CA ARG A 53 -16.81 -5.71 -2.50
C ARG A 53 -16.67 -7.21 -2.30
N ALA A 54 -16.23 -7.93 -3.34
CA ALA A 54 -16.06 -9.38 -3.26
C ALA A 54 -15.02 -9.80 -2.21
N LEU A 55 -13.93 -9.05 -2.05
CA LEU A 55 -12.93 -9.27 -1.00
C LEU A 55 -13.49 -8.99 0.39
N LYS A 56 -14.24 -7.88 0.55
CA LYS A 56 -14.86 -7.51 1.84
C LYS A 56 -15.92 -8.54 2.25
N ASP A 57 -16.74 -9.00 1.31
CA ASP A 57 -17.76 -10.03 1.56
C ASP A 57 -17.13 -11.38 1.97
N ARG A 58 -15.97 -11.73 1.38
CA ARG A 58 -15.30 -13.01 1.60
C ARG A 58 -14.45 -13.04 2.87
N HIS A 59 -13.73 -11.96 3.16
CA HIS A 59 -12.73 -11.92 4.23
C HIS A 59 -13.08 -11.00 5.39
N GLY A 60 -14.09 -10.13 5.24
CA GLY A 60 -14.53 -9.22 6.31
C GLY A 60 -13.37 -8.33 6.79
N ASP A 61 -13.08 -8.42 8.09
CA ASP A 61 -12.03 -7.65 8.75
C ASP A 61 -10.69 -8.41 8.87
N GLU A 62 -10.58 -9.59 8.23
CA GLU A 62 -9.33 -10.35 8.23
C GLU A 62 -8.22 -9.67 7.41
N VAL A 63 -8.61 -8.86 6.40
CA VAL A 63 -7.71 -8.11 5.54
C VAL A 63 -8.11 -6.64 5.50
N LEU A 64 -7.13 -5.76 5.71
CA LEU A 64 -7.29 -4.32 5.56
C LEU A 64 -7.21 -3.96 4.08
N LEU A 65 -8.33 -3.55 3.49
CA LEU A 65 -8.45 -3.28 2.06
C LEU A 65 -8.30 -1.79 1.74
N GLY A 66 -7.49 -1.49 0.74
CA GLY A 66 -7.37 -0.15 0.18
C GLY A 66 -7.44 -0.15 -1.34
N ALA A 67 -7.67 1.02 -1.88
CA ALA A 67 -7.60 1.26 -3.31
C ALA A 67 -6.40 2.15 -3.65
N GLY A 68 -5.66 1.79 -4.70
CA GLY A 68 -4.50 2.55 -5.12
C GLY A 68 -4.47 2.89 -6.60
N THR A 69 -3.48 3.70 -6.96
CA THR A 69 -3.35 4.27 -8.31
C THR A 69 -4.60 5.07 -8.68
N LEU A 70 -5.17 5.81 -7.70
CA LEU A 70 -6.23 6.75 -7.96
C LEU A 70 -5.68 7.93 -8.77
N LEU A 71 -6.33 8.23 -9.90
CA LEU A 71 -5.96 9.30 -10.83
C LEU A 71 -7.16 10.21 -11.17
N ASP A 72 -8.36 9.85 -10.70
CA ASP A 72 -9.61 10.58 -10.97
C ASP A 72 -10.40 10.73 -9.66
N VAL A 73 -10.99 11.90 -9.45
CA VAL A 73 -11.78 12.23 -8.24
C VAL A 73 -12.94 11.26 -7.99
N ARG A 74 -13.56 10.72 -9.06
CA ARG A 74 -14.66 9.76 -8.94
C ARG A 74 -14.22 8.44 -8.33
N GLN A 75 -12.98 8.02 -8.62
CA GLN A 75 -12.41 6.77 -8.07
C GLN A 75 -12.34 6.77 -6.55
N ALA A 76 -12.19 7.95 -5.92
CA ALA A 76 -12.15 8.07 -4.47
C ALA A 76 -13.48 7.64 -3.83
N ALA A 77 -14.60 8.18 -4.30
CA ALA A 77 -15.93 7.82 -3.81
C ALA A 77 -16.27 6.36 -4.15
N GLU A 78 -16.05 5.93 -5.40
CA GLU A 78 -16.32 4.55 -5.85
C GLU A 78 -15.59 3.51 -5.01
N ALA A 79 -14.31 3.75 -4.68
CA ALA A 79 -13.51 2.85 -3.86
C ALA A 79 -13.98 2.83 -2.39
N ALA A 80 -14.28 4.00 -1.82
CA ALA A 80 -14.77 4.12 -0.45
C ALA A 80 -16.12 3.42 -0.27
N ASP A 81 -17.06 3.60 -1.22
CA ASP A 81 -18.37 2.95 -1.25
C ASP A 81 -18.26 1.44 -1.48
N ALA A 82 -17.18 1.00 -2.12
CA ALA A 82 -16.88 -0.43 -2.32
C ALA A 82 -16.18 -1.08 -1.13
N GLY A 83 -15.89 -0.33 -0.05
CA GLY A 83 -15.33 -0.87 1.19
C GLY A 83 -13.83 -0.64 1.37
N ALA A 84 -13.18 0.18 0.54
CA ALA A 84 -11.80 0.60 0.77
C ALA A 84 -11.70 1.39 2.09
N GLU A 85 -10.72 1.07 2.91
CA GLU A 85 -10.47 1.70 4.22
C GLU A 85 -9.35 2.75 4.13
N TYR A 86 -8.54 2.68 3.09
CA TYR A 86 -7.53 3.69 2.74
C TYR A 86 -7.44 3.87 1.23
N LEU A 87 -7.05 5.07 0.81
CA LEU A 87 -6.97 5.50 -0.58
C LEU A 87 -5.57 6.01 -0.90
N VAL A 88 -5.04 5.61 -2.05
CA VAL A 88 -3.64 5.88 -2.42
C VAL A 88 -3.54 6.45 -3.83
N SER A 89 -2.90 7.61 -3.97
CA SER A 89 -2.53 8.18 -5.27
C SER A 89 -1.02 8.09 -5.52
N PRO A 90 -0.56 7.96 -6.77
CA PRO A 90 0.87 7.92 -7.09
C PRO A 90 1.55 9.28 -7.02
N GLY A 91 0.80 10.35 -6.98
CA GLY A 91 1.26 11.75 -6.93
C GLY A 91 0.29 12.62 -6.14
N LEU A 92 0.51 13.93 -6.15
CA LEU A 92 -0.32 14.92 -5.47
C LEU A 92 -1.06 15.79 -6.49
N ASP A 93 -2.35 15.60 -6.54
CA ASP A 93 -3.31 16.50 -7.19
C ASP A 93 -4.26 17.05 -6.13
N ASP A 94 -4.49 18.37 -6.10
CA ASP A 94 -5.23 19.02 -5.00
C ASP A 94 -6.70 18.59 -4.97
N GLU A 95 -7.33 18.46 -6.15
CA GLU A 95 -8.73 18.05 -6.25
C GLU A 95 -8.90 16.58 -5.87
N LEU A 96 -7.98 15.73 -6.33
CA LEU A 96 -8.00 14.31 -5.99
C LEU A 96 -7.78 14.09 -4.48
N VAL A 97 -6.80 14.77 -3.87
CA VAL A 97 -6.54 14.66 -2.44
C VAL A 97 -7.77 15.13 -1.64
N ALA A 98 -8.39 16.25 -2.03
CA ALA A 98 -9.61 16.73 -1.40
C ALA A 98 -10.77 15.71 -1.52
N ALA A 99 -10.93 15.08 -2.70
CA ALA A 99 -11.93 14.05 -2.90
C ALA A 99 -11.66 12.79 -2.05
N MET A 100 -10.40 12.36 -1.95
CA MET A 100 -10.01 11.24 -1.07
C MET A 100 -10.33 11.56 0.39
N GLN A 101 -9.98 12.74 0.87
CA GLN A 101 -10.26 13.19 2.25
C GLN A 101 -11.77 13.31 2.55
N ALA A 102 -12.55 13.76 1.58
CA ALA A 102 -14.01 13.88 1.71
C ALA A 102 -14.71 12.52 1.99
N THR A 103 -14.07 11.39 1.66
CA THR A 103 -14.57 10.05 1.99
C THR A 103 -14.40 9.67 3.46
N GLY A 104 -13.59 10.40 4.23
CA GLY A 104 -13.22 10.07 5.61
C GLY A 104 -12.27 8.86 5.74
N ARG A 105 -11.71 8.37 4.62
CA ARG A 105 -10.74 7.27 4.60
C ARG A 105 -9.32 7.79 4.81
N VAL A 106 -8.42 6.93 5.28
CA VAL A 106 -6.99 7.28 5.34
C VAL A 106 -6.48 7.62 3.94
N THR A 107 -5.87 8.79 3.81
CA THR A 107 -5.41 9.34 2.53
C THR A 107 -3.89 9.26 2.42
N MET A 108 -3.40 8.59 1.38
CA MET A 108 -1.98 8.47 1.08
C MET A 108 -1.66 9.16 -0.25
N GLY A 109 -0.88 10.24 -0.20
CA GLY A 109 -0.47 11.01 -1.38
C GLY A 109 0.95 10.71 -1.80
N GLY A 110 1.17 10.48 -3.11
CA GLY A 110 2.49 10.19 -3.67
C GLY A 110 3.39 11.41 -3.72
N ALA A 111 4.64 11.29 -3.28
CA ALA A 111 5.67 12.32 -3.36
C ALA A 111 7.07 11.69 -3.46
N MET A 112 7.99 12.39 -4.12
CA MET A 112 9.38 11.96 -4.25
C MET A 112 10.37 13.03 -3.81
N THR A 113 10.01 14.30 -3.90
CA THR A 113 10.90 15.44 -3.63
C THR A 113 10.50 16.20 -2.36
N PRO A 114 11.42 16.94 -1.72
CA PRO A 114 11.08 17.78 -0.58
C PRO A 114 9.92 18.75 -0.86
N THR A 115 9.84 19.32 -2.06
CA THR A 115 8.75 20.24 -2.44
C THR A 115 7.40 19.54 -2.46
N GLU A 116 7.34 18.32 -2.99
CA GLU A 116 6.13 17.50 -3.00
C GLU A 116 5.74 17.05 -1.59
N VAL A 117 6.70 16.66 -0.76
CA VAL A 117 6.43 16.30 0.66
C VAL A 117 5.90 17.50 1.43
N MET A 118 6.46 18.71 1.22
CA MET A 118 5.90 19.93 1.80
C MET A 118 4.47 20.23 1.30
N ARG A 119 4.18 19.92 0.04
CA ARG A 119 2.80 20.02 -0.51
C ARG A 119 1.88 19.00 0.15
N ALA A 120 2.30 17.73 0.26
CA ALA A 120 1.55 16.68 0.96
C ALA A 120 1.17 17.09 2.39
N ARG A 121 2.14 17.68 3.12
CA ARG A 121 1.91 18.22 4.45
C ARG A 121 0.86 19.34 4.48
N ARG A 122 0.93 20.28 3.53
CA ARG A 122 -0.07 21.38 3.42
C ARG A 122 -1.46 20.87 3.08
N LEU A 123 -1.55 19.85 2.22
CA LEU A 123 -2.81 19.21 1.84
C LEU A 123 -3.37 18.34 2.97
N GLY A 124 -2.58 17.99 3.99
CA GLY A 124 -3.02 17.23 5.14
C GLY A 124 -3.25 15.75 4.85
N VAL A 125 -2.45 15.15 3.94
CA VAL A 125 -2.52 13.70 3.76
C VAL A 125 -2.05 12.98 5.02
N ASP A 126 -2.67 11.86 5.35
CA ASP A 126 -2.34 11.06 6.54
C ASP A 126 -0.97 10.38 6.41
N VAL A 127 -0.63 9.95 5.19
CA VAL A 127 0.62 9.26 4.88
C VAL A 127 1.20 9.77 3.57
N VAL A 128 2.50 10.01 3.54
CA VAL A 128 3.25 10.27 2.31
C VAL A 128 3.69 8.95 1.71
N LYS A 129 3.13 8.59 0.55
CA LYS A 129 3.64 7.49 -0.27
C LYS A 129 4.93 7.95 -0.95
N LEU A 130 6.08 7.48 -0.50
CA LEU A 130 7.34 7.74 -1.20
C LEU A 130 7.42 6.86 -2.45
N PHE A 131 7.22 7.47 -3.63
CA PHE A 131 7.11 6.75 -4.89
C PHE A 131 7.74 7.50 -6.07
N PRO A 132 8.55 6.81 -6.92
CA PRO A 132 9.00 5.43 -6.76
C PRO A 132 10.20 5.30 -5.80
N GLY A 133 10.06 4.52 -4.74
CA GLY A 133 11.08 4.35 -3.70
C GLY A 133 12.42 3.81 -4.21
N SER A 134 12.39 3.05 -5.31
CA SER A 134 13.59 2.50 -5.97
C SER A 134 14.59 3.55 -6.47
N LEU A 135 14.16 4.80 -6.70
CA LEU A 135 15.06 5.87 -7.20
C LEU A 135 16.00 6.45 -6.15
N GLY A 136 15.73 6.25 -4.86
CA GLY A 136 16.59 6.81 -3.81
C GLY A 136 16.79 5.89 -2.61
N GLY A 137 16.00 4.86 -2.52
CA GLY A 137 16.11 3.87 -1.46
C GLY A 137 15.85 4.41 -0.05
N PRO A 138 16.18 3.62 0.98
CA PRO A 138 16.03 4.00 2.38
C PRO A 138 16.78 5.26 2.77
N ALA A 139 17.95 5.51 2.16
CA ALA A 139 18.74 6.73 2.40
C ALA A 139 17.98 8.01 2.01
N HIS A 140 17.22 7.96 0.91
CA HIS A 140 16.39 9.09 0.48
C HIS A 140 15.23 9.34 1.44
N LEU A 141 14.56 8.30 1.91
CA LEU A 141 13.53 8.41 2.94
C LEU A 141 14.08 9.08 4.20
N LYS A 142 15.25 8.64 4.67
CA LYS A 142 15.90 9.21 5.85
C LYS A 142 16.22 10.69 5.67
N ALA A 143 16.69 11.09 4.47
CA ALA A 143 16.98 12.48 4.15
C ALA A 143 15.70 13.36 4.11
N LEU A 144 14.60 12.87 3.54
CA LEU A 144 13.31 13.58 3.53
C LEU A 144 12.71 13.74 4.92
N ARG A 145 12.84 12.72 5.78
CA ARG A 145 12.32 12.75 7.15
C ARG A 145 13.07 13.71 8.06
N ALA A 146 14.34 13.96 7.84
CA ALA A 146 15.15 14.82 8.71
C ALA A 146 14.51 16.20 8.95
N PRO A 147 14.11 16.97 7.92
CA PRO A 147 13.41 18.24 8.09
C PRO A 147 11.89 18.11 8.35
N LEU A 148 11.29 16.94 8.15
CA LEU A 148 9.84 16.70 8.21
C LEU A 148 9.52 15.42 9.02
N PRO A 149 9.93 15.37 10.32
CA PRO A 149 9.86 14.13 11.12
C PRO A 149 8.45 13.79 11.59
N ASP A 150 7.52 14.74 11.53
CA ASP A 150 6.12 14.62 11.95
C ASP A 150 5.22 13.90 10.95
N LEU A 151 5.71 13.66 9.72
CA LEU A 151 4.96 12.97 8.69
C LEU A 151 5.14 11.44 8.78
N ALA A 152 4.07 10.73 8.46
CA ALA A 152 4.11 9.28 8.25
C ALA A 152 4.52 8.98 6.80
N TYR A 153 5.40 8.00 6.59
CA TYR A 153 5.89 7.64 5.26
C TYR A 153 5.69 6.16 4.97
N MET A 154 5.26 5.87 3.76
CA MET A 154 5.13 4.52 3.20
C MET A 154 5.87 4.46 1.85
N PRO A 155 7.11 3.99 1.82
CA PRO A 155 7.83 3.77 0.57
C PRO A 155 7.18 2.65 -0.24
N THR A 156 7.10 2.86 -1.57
CA THR A 156 6.59 1.87 -2.53
C THR A 156 7.50 1.84 -3.75
N GLY A 157 7.86 0.63 -4.19
CA GLY A 157 8.82 0.39 -5.27
C GLY A 157 10.24 0.13 -4.76
N GLY A 158 10.84 -0.97 -5.24
CA GLY A 158 12.15 -1.42 -4.79
C GLY A 158 12.17 -2.04 -3.39
N VAL A 159 10.99 -2.39 -2.86
CA VAL A 159 10.85 -3.07 -1.56
C VAL A 159 10.89 -4.57 -1.78
N SER A 160 11.74 -5.27 -1.03
CA SER A 160 11.84 -6.73 -0.98
C SER A 160 11.91 -7.22 0.48
N ALA A 161 11.75 -8.52 0.69
CA ALA A 161 11.88 -9.11 2.03
C ALA A 161 13.29 -8.86 2.62
N GLU A 162 14.32 -8.85 1.78
CA GLU A 162 15.73 -8.70 2.19
C GLU A 162 16.02 -7.28 2.68
N ASN A 163 15.38 -6.26 2.11
CA ASN A 163 15.65 -4.85 2.45
C ASN A 163 14.61 -4.20 3.37
N LEU A 164 13.62 -4.96 3.88
CA LEU A 164 12.60 -4.42 4.78
C LEU A 164 13.19 -3.69 5.98
N HIS A 165 14.22 -4.27 6.60
CA HIS A 165 14.86 -3.72 7.80
C HIS A 165 15.45 -2.33 7.55
N GLU A 166 15.98 -2.06 6.35
CA GLU A 166 16.53 -0.75 5.97
C GLU A 166 15.43 0.31 5.86
N TRP A 167 14.27 -0.05 5.30
CA TRP A 167 13.14 0.86 5.19
C TRP A 167 12.56 1.24 6.55
N PHE A 168 12.39 0.27 7.46
CA PHE A 168 11.91 0.55 8.81
C PHE A 168 12.95 1.32 9.63
N ALA A 169 14.25 1.01 9.52
CA ALA A 169 15.32 1.79 10.13
C ALA A 169 15.40 3.23 9.61
N ALA A 170 15.03 3.47 8.36
CA ALA A 170 14.86 4.82 7.79
C ALA A 170 13.60 5.53 8.30
N GLY A 171 12.68 4.81 8.95
CA GLY A 171 11.49 5.33 9.62
C GLY A 171 10.21 5.25 8.80
N ALA A 172 10.11 4.30 7.89
CA ALA A 172 8.84 3.94 7.29
C ALA A 172 7.86 3.42 8.36
N ILE A 173 6.57 3.77 8.25
CA ILE A 173 5.53 3.21 9.14
C ILE A 173 5.00 1.88 8.61
N ALA A 174 5.01 1.71 7.31
CA ALA A 174 4.68 0.54 6.54
C ALA A 174 5.40 0.65 5.19
N VAL A 175 5.41 -0.40 4.41
CA VAL A 175 5.96 -0.42 3.05
C VAL A 175 4.95 -0.97 2.04
N GLY A 176 4.97 -0.45 0.82
CA GLY A 176 4.19 -0.99 -0.31
C GLY A 176 5.04 -1.94 -1.14
N ALA A 177 4.67 -3.22 -1.18
CA ALA A 177 5.35 -4.25 -1.96
C ALA A 177 4.51 -4.67 -3.17
N GLY A 178 5.01 -4.43 -4.39
CA GLY A 178 4.35 -4.78 -5.64
C GLY A 178 4.92 -6.06 -6.26
N GLY A 179 5.68 -5.95 -7.34
CA GLY A 179 6.13 -7.10 -8.14
C GLY A 179 6.98 -8.14 -7.42
N GLU A 180 7.71 -7.73 -6.37
CA GLU A 180 8.45 -8.67 -5.52
C GLU A 180 7.53 -9.58 -4.71
N LEU A 181 6.37 -9.09 -4.31
CA LEU A 181 5.37 -9.83 -3.54
C LEU A 181 4.33 -10.51 -4.47
N CYS A 182 3.83 -9.76 -5.45
CA CYS A 182 2.82 -10.20 -6.40
C CYS A 182 3.34 -10.08 -7.86
N PRO A 183 4.19 -11.01 -8.33
CA PRO A 183 4.72 -10.96 -9.70
C PRO A 183 3.60 -11.05 -10.74
N GLY A 184 3.62 -10.19 -11.75
CA GLY A 184 2.61 -10.17 -12.80
C GLY A 184 2.47 -11.50 -13.55
N ALA A 185 3.57 -12.23 -13.77
CA ALA A 185 3.54 -13.57 -14.37
C ALA A 185 2.81 -14.58 -13.48
N ALA A 186 3.05 -14.56 -12.16
CA ALA A 186 2.35 -15.46 -11.23
C ALA A 186 0.84 -15.17 -11.21
N LEU A 187 0.46 -13.90 -11.24
CA LEU A 187 -0.95 -13.47 -11.31
C LEU A 187 -1.63 -13.91 -12.62
N ALA A 188 -0.93 -13.76 -13.76
CA ALA A 188 -1.48 -14.12 -15.07
C ALA A 188 -1.63 -15.63 -15.25
N GLU A 189 -0.77 -16.43 -14.63
CA GLU A 189 -0.73 -17.89 -14.73
C GLU A 189 -1.47 -18.59 -13.58
N GLY A 190 -2.03 -17.82 -12.61
CA GLY A 190 -2.73 -18.39 -11.45
C GLY A 190 -1.81 -19.14 -10.47
N ARG A 191 -0.50 -18.81 -10.45
CA ARG A 191 0.48 -19.44 -9.56
C ARG A 191 0.43 -18.80 -8.17
N TYR A 192 -0.67 -19.03 -7.46
CA TYR A 192 -0.92 -18.44 -6.16
C TYR A 192 -0.02 -18.99 -5.04
N ASP A 193 0.48 -20.23 -5.20
CA ASP A 193 1.48 -20.77 -4.26
C ASP A 193 2.77 -19.95 -4.26
N ASP A 194 3.23 -19.44 -5.42
CA ASP A 194 4.40 -18.56 -5.50
C ASP A 194 4.16 -17.25 -4.72
N ILE A 195 2.92 -16.74 -4.77
CA ILE A 195 2.54 -15.52 -4.04
C ILE A 195 2.52 -15.80 -2.53
N ARG A 196 1.97 -16.93 -2.11
CA ARG A 196 1.96 -17.35 -0.70
C ARG A 196 3.37 -17.49 -0.15
N GLU A 197 4.27 -18.19 -0.84
CA GLU A 197 5.65 -18.36 -0.41
C GLU A 197 6.41 -17.02 -0.27
N ARG A 198 6.13 -16.06 -1.18
CA ARG A 198 6.67 -14.71 -1.09
C ARG A 198 6.08 -13.95 0.10
N ALA A 199 4.79 -14.08 0.34
CA ALA A 199 4.11 -13.48 1.48
C ALA A 199 4.70 -14.01 2.81
N GLU A 200 4.92 -15.32 2.93
CA GLU A 200 5.58 -15.94 4.09
C GLU A 200 6.98 -15.36 4.33
N ARG A 201 7.77 -15.16 3.28
CA ARG A 201 9.10 -14.51 3.40
C ARG A 201 9.01 -13.08 3.87
N PHE A 202 8.07 -12.29 3.33
CA PHE A 202 7.84 -10.92 3.79
C PHE A 202 7.35 -10.86 5.23
N ALA A 203 6.45 -11.76 5.64
CA ALA A 203 5.94 -11.84 7.00
C ALA A 203 7.06 -12.22 7.99
N ALA A 204 7.92 -13.17 7.64
CA ALA A 204 9.08 -13.54 8.45
C ALA A 204 10.09 -12.40 8.59
N ALA A 205 10.39 -11.69 7.49
CA ALA A 205 11.27 -10.52 7.51
C ALA A 205 10.70 -9.38 8.38
N LEU A 206 9.39 -9.13 8.29
CA LEU A 206 8.70 -8.14 9.12
C LEU A 206 8.78 -8.49 10.61
N ALA A 207 8.54 -9.76 10.95
CA ALA A 207 8.67 -10.23 12.34
C ALA A 207 10.08 -10.02 12.88
N ALA A 208 11.11 -10.30 12.08
CA ALA A 208 12.50 -10.04 12.44
C ALA A 208 12.79 -8.54 12.69
N CYS A 209 12.24 -7.65 11.87
CA CYS A 209 12.36 -6.19 12.07
C CYS A 209 11.78 -5.73 13.41
N ARG A 210 10.68 -6.34 13.87
CA ARG A 210 9.98 -5.96 15.11
C ARG A 210 10.66 -6.47 16.37
N THR A 211 11.37 -7.57 16.27
CA THR A 211 12.15 -8.11 17.42
C THR A 211 13.48 -7.39 17.63
N ALA A 212 13.97 -6.66 16.63
CA ALA A 212 15.22 -5.91 16.67
C ALA A 212 15.06 -4.43 17.06
N ALA A 213 13.83 -3.92 17.19
CA ALA A 213 13.49 -2.54 17.56
C ALA A 213 13.20 -2.41 19.05
#